data_0f1dee8c8001ef1f97c1b667aa1ddfbf
#
_entry.id   0f1dee8c8001ef1f97c1b667aa1ddfbf
#
_cell.length_a   1.000
_cell.length_b   1.000
_cell.length_c   1.000
_cell.angle_alpha   90.00
_cell.angle_beta   90.00
_cell.angle_gamma   90.00
#
_symmetry.space_group_name_H-M   'P 1'
#
loop_
_entity.id
_entity.type
_entity.pdbx_description
1 polymer ?
#
loop_
_entity_poly.entity_id
_entity_poly.type
_entity_poly.pdbx_seq_one_letter_code
_entity_poly.pdbx_strand_id
1 'polypeptide(L)'
;VRANSPSTTAGVAGQPQRNVVDYPEQGREHIFPGQQHPPYNSDPPTSGWHLPQPADWGYYNGDLPDELVVHNLEHGGIWISFKSADDTEVINKLVALSHRYRSKVIITLRPKNDSRIAVAAWTHLMKLDHYDEAAIVNFIDRFKNRGPEFFPD
;
A
#
# COMPACT_ATOMS: atom_id res chain seq x y z
N VAL A 1 -11.39 8.99 30.21
CA VAL A 1 -11.18 9.31 29.30
C VAL A 1 -11.10 9.09 28.81
N ARG A 2 -11.05 8.47 29.14
CA ARG A 2 -10.79 8.61 28.10
C ARG A 2 -10.59 7.95 27.78
N ALA A 3 -10.35 7.51 28.18
CA ALA A 3 -10.05 7.30 27.43
C ALA A 3 -9.89 6.83 27.12
N ASN A 4 -9.64 6.46 27.44
CA ASN A 4 -9.32 6.49 26.67
C ASN A 4 -9.08 6.26 26.19
N SER A 5 -8.88 5.90 26.37
CA SER A 5 -8.55 6.23 25.57
C SER A 5 -8.23 6.15 25.10
N PRO A 6 -8.07 5.81 25.27
CA PRO A 6 -7.64 6.18 24.50
C PRO A 6 -7.58 6.27 23.84
N SER A 7 -7.42 6.25 23.88
CA SER A 7 -7.33 6.79 23.07
C SER A 7 -7.41 7.05 22.50
N THR A 8 -7.48 7.08 22.46
CA THR A 8 -7.49 7.76 21.73
C THR A 8 -7.46 8.23 21.21
N THR A 9 -7.52 8.18 21.34
CA THR A 9 -7.49 9.05 20.70
C THR A 9 -7.51 8.96 19.57
N ALA A 10 -7.72 8.62 19.34
CA ALA A 10 -7.93 8.19 18.00
C ALA A 10 -7.81 9.26 16.95
N GLY A 11 -7.42 8.94 15.73
CA GLY A 11 -7.37 9.88 14.64
C GLY A 11 -6.59 11.14 14.90
N VAL A 12 -5.93 11.24 15.99
CA VAL A 12 -5.10 12.38 16.32
C VAL A 12 -3.77 12.22 15.63
N ALA A 13 -3.28 13.30 15.03
CA ALA A 13 -1.96 13.29 14.42
C ALA A 13 -0.92 12.83 15.42
N GLY A 14 -0.03 11.97 14.98
CA GLY A 14 1.01 11.43 15.83
C GLY A 14 0.62 10.17 16.58
N GLN A 15 -0.63 9.77 16.55
CA GLN A 15 -1.02 8.51 17.14
C GLN A 15 -0.52 7.33 16.30
N PRO A 16 -0.28 6.17 16.92
CA PRO A 16 0.10 4.99 16.16
C PRO A 16 -0.95 4.68 15.11
N GLN A 17 -0.50 4.19 13.97
CA GLN A 17 -1.38 3.75 12.91
C GLN A 17 -2.20 2.57 13.42
N ARG A 18 -3.52 2.73 13.41
CA ARG A 18 -4.39 1.60 13.71
C ARG A 18 -4.42 0.66 12.53
N ASN A 19 -4.56 -0.61 12.81
CA ASN A 19 -4.72 -1.64 11.79
C ASN A 19 -3.49 -1.86 10.91
N VAL A 20 -2.34 -1.31 11.27
CA VAL A 20 -1.10 -1.65 10.58
C VAL A 20 -0.61 -2.99 11.09
N VAL A 21 -0.43 -3.92 10.18
CA VAL A 21 0.08 -5.26 10.49
C VAL A 21 1.44 -5.41 9.84
N ASP A 22 2.41 -5.90 10.58
CA ASP A 22 3.75 -6.17 10.09
C ASP A 22 3.86 -7.63 9.69
N TYR A 23 4.56 -7.88 8.59
CA TYR A 23 4.77 -9.24 8.07
C TYR A 23 6.26 -9.50 7.91
N PRO A 24 6.72 -10.73 8.14
CA PRO A 24 8.12 -11.07 7.86
C PRO A 24 8.43 -10.88 6.38
N GLU A 25 9.64 -10.41 6.08
CA GLU A 25 10.09 -10.29 4.71
C GLU A 25 10.26 -11.67 4.08
N GLN A 26 9.82 -11.81 2.83
CA GLN A 26 9.86 -13.09 2.10
C GLN A 26 10.96 -13.13 1.03
N GLY A 27 11.94 -12.24 1.09
CA GLY A 27 13.00 -12.19 0.12
C GLY A 27 12.74 -11.20 -1.00
N ARG A 28 13.69 -11.10 -1.91
CA ARG A 28 13.70 -10.07 -2.96
C ARG A 28 14.13 -10.63 -4.31
N GLU A 29 13.90 -11.91 -4.54
CA GLU A 29 14.30 -12.55 -5.80
C GLU A 29 13.52 -11.95 -6.97
N HIS A 30 14.22 -11.75 -8.09
CA HIS A 30 13.56 -11.36 -9.33
C HIS A 30 13.09 -12.59 -10.08
N ILE A 31 11.92 -12.51 -10.68
CA ILE A 31 11.31 -13.61 -11.42
C ILE A 31 10.89 -13.15 -12.81
N PHE A 32 10.68 -14.13 -13.70
CA PHE A 32 10.09 -13.85 -15.01
C PHE A 32 8.57 -13.81 -14.91
N PRO A 33 7.88 -13.09 -15.83
CA PRO A 33 6.42 -13.13 -15.84
C PRO A 33 5.89 -14.55 -15.91
N GLY A 34 4.94 -14.88 -15.03
CA GLY A 34 4.34 -16.21 -14.98
C GLY A 34 5.15 -17.24 -14.23
N GLN A 35 6.35 -16.93 -13.78
CA GLN A 35 7.16 -17.86 -13.01
C GLN A 35 6.50 -18.09 -11.65
N GLN A 36 6.51 -19.36 -11.21
CA GLN A 36 6.02 -19.71 -9.89
C GLN A 36 6.94 -19.15 -8.80
N HIS A 37 6.35 -18.81 -7.68
CA HIS A 37 7.07 -18.31 -6.52
C HIS A 37 6.35 -18.78 -5.25
N PRO A 38 7.03 -18.74 -4.09
CA PRO A 38 6.34 -19.06 -2.84
C PRO A 38 5.13 -18.15 -2.65
N PRO A 39 4.02 -18.65 -2.12
CA PRO A 39 2.85 -17.82 -1.86
C PRO A 39 3.21 -16.62 -0.99
N TYR A 40 2.63 -15.47 -1.30
CA TYR A 40 2.84 -14.28 -0.46
C TYR A 40 2.16 -14.48 0.89
N ASN A 41 2.77 -13.92 1.93
CA ASN A 41 2.27 -14.09 3.29
C ASN A 41 1.26 -13.02 3.72
N SER A 42 0.90 -12.12 2.80
CA SER A 42 -0.16 -11.14 3.04
C SER A 42 -0.94 -10.89 1.76
N ASP A 43 -2.13 -10.28 1.89
CA ASP A 43 -3.02 -10.01 0.77
C ASP A 43 -3.59 -8.59 0.94
N PRO A 44 -3.14 -7.60 0.18
CA PRO A 44 -2.07 -7.62 -0.83
C PRO A 44 -0.70 -8.01 -0.27
N PRO A 45 0.21 -8.47 -1.16
CA PRO A 45 1.56 -8.77 -0.71
C PRO A 45 2.32 -7.53 -0.28
N THR A 46 3.28 -7.71 0.62
CA THR A 46 4.11 -6.62 1.12
C THR A 46 5.61 -6.85 0.92
N SER A 47 5.99 -8.05 0.48
CA SER A 47 7.37 -8.40 0.17
C SER A 47 7.37 -9.68 -0.66
N GLY A 48 8.53 -10.15 -1.02
CA GLY A 48 8.68 -11.44 -1.70
C GLY A 48 9.19 -11.29 -3.12
N TRP A 49 9.18 -12.39 -3.83
CA TRP A 49 9.71 -12.46 -5.18
C TRP A 49 8.85 -11.64 -6.13
N HIS A 50 9.48 -10.92 -7.07
CA HIS A 50 8.79 -9.95 -7.91
C HIS A 50 9.49 -9.78 -9.25
N LEU A 51 8.81 -9.12 -10.19
CA LEU A 51 9.35 -8.87 -11.52
C LEU A 51 10.54 -7.90 -11.44
N PRO A 52 11.46 -7.97 -12.42
CA PRO A 52 12.70 -7.19 -12.35
C PRO A 52 12.52 -5.68 -12.59
N GLN A 53 11.36 -5.24 -13.03
CA GLN A 53 11.09 -3.82 -13.25
C GLN A 53 9.85 -3.41 -12.47
N PRO A 54 9.83 -2.22 -11.87
CA PRO A 54 8.62 -1.72 -11.21
C PRO A 54 7.65 -1.11 -12.21
N ALA A 55 6.44 -0.82 -11.76
CA ALA A 55 5.50 -0.01 -12.51
C ALA A 55 5.82 1.47 -12.30
N ASP A 56 5.32 2.32 -13.20
CA ASP A 56 5.41 3.76 -12.99
C ASP A 56 4.53 4.17 -11.80
N TRP A 57 4.95 5.21 -11.10
CA TRP A 57 4.15 5.77 -10.00
C TRP A 57 2.87 6.43 -10.55
N GLY A 58 1.86 6.52 -9.73
CA GLY A 58 0.65 7.24 -10.07
C GLY A 58 -0.59 6.39 -9.94
N TYR A 59 -1.70 6.91 -10.48
CA TYR A 59 -3.01 6.29 -10.38
C TYR A 59 -3.31 5.44 -11.61
N TYR A 60 -3.81 4.24 -11.37
CA TYR A 60 -4.25 3.29 -12.40
C TYR A 60 -5.71 2.92 -12.12
N ASN A 61 -6.56 3.01 -13.14
CA ASN A 61 -7.94 2.56 -12.99
C ASN A 61 -8.10 1.06 -13.23
N GLY A 62 -7.01 0.35 -13.47
CA GLY A 62 -7.00 -1.09 -13.72
C GLY A 62 -6.15 -1.83 -12.70
N ASP A 63 -6.28 -3.15 -12.75
CA ASP A 63 -5.51 -4.06 -11.92
C ASP A 63 -4.12 -4.26 -12.52
N LEU A 64 -3.12 -4.35 -11.68
CA LEU A 64 -1.75 -4.70 -12.08
C LEU A 64 -1.34 -5.99 -11.39
N PRO A 65 -0.43 -6.77 -12.00
CA PRO A 65 0.07 -7.97 -11.32
C PRO A 65 0.71 -7.61 -9.98
N ASP A 66 0.42 -8.41 -8.96
CA ASP A 66 1.04 -8.21 -7.64
C ASP A 66 2.56 -8.27 -7.74
N GLU A 67 3.08 -9.19 -8.54
CA GLU A 67 4.52 -9.37 -8.72
C GLU A 67 5.21 -8.13 -9.28
N LEU A 68 4.48 -7.34 -10.05
CA LEU A 68 5.00 -6.08 -10.58
C LEU A 68 5.08 -5.03 -9.46
N VAL A 69 4.01 -4.88 -8.69
CA VAL A 69 3.90 -3.79 -7.71
C VAL A 69 4.74 -4.06 -6.47
N VAL A 70 5.00 -5.32 -6.13
CA VAL A 70 5.92 -5.63 -5.04
C VAL A 70 7.29 -4.99 -5.28
N HIS A 71 7.73 -4.88 -6.53
CA HIS A 71 8.98 -4.19 -6.83
C HIS A 71 8.91 -2.70 -6.41
N ASN A 72 7.76 -2.06 -6.62
CA ASN A 72 7.57 -0.68 -6.18
C ASN A 72 7.74 -0.56 -4.66
N LEU A 73 7.25 -1.55 -3.91
CA LEU A 73 7.41 -1.55 -2.46
C LEU A 73 8.87 -1.69 -2.05
N GLU A 74 9.63 -2.51 -2.78
CA GLU A 74 11.06 -2.66 -2.52
C GLU A 74 11.79 -1.33 -2.61
N HIS A 75 11.37 -0.46 -3.53
CA HIS A 75 11.95 0.87 -3.71
C HIS A 75 11.45 1.91 -2.70
N GLY A 76 10.71 1.46 -1.68
CA GLY A 76 10.16 2.37 -0.67
C GLY A 76 8.85 3.00 -1.06
N GLY A 77 8.15 2.44 -2.04
CA GLY A 77 6.86 2.94 -2.48
C GLY A 77 5.72 2.52 -1.56
N ILE A 78 4.63 3.25 -1.70
CA ILE A 78 3.37 2.96 -1.01
C ILE A 78 2.36 2.56 -2.07
N TRP A 79 1.70 1.43 -1.85
CA TRP A 79 0.70 0.90 -2.76
C TRP A 79 -0.67 1.02 -2.12
N ILE A 80 -1.52 1.85 -2.70
CA ILE A 80 -2.91 1.97 -2.27
C ILE A 80 -3.75 1.26 -3.32
N SER A 81 -4.58 0.31 -2.88
CA SER A 81 -5.46 -0.40 -3.79
C SER A 81 -6.90 -0.31 -3.33
N PHE A 82 -7.82 -0.26 -4.31
CA PHE A 82 -9.25 -0.20 -4.06
C PHE A 82 -9.93 -1.39 -4.71
N LYS A 83 -10.95 -1.91 -4.04
CA LYS A 83 -11.55 -3.20 -4.40
C LYS A 83 -12.47 -3.11 -5.60
N SER A 84 -13.27 -2.04 -5.71
CA SER A 84 -14.36 -1.99 -6.70
C SER A 84 -14.18 -0.86 -7.70
N ALA A 85 -14.27 -1.22 -8.99
CA ALA A 85 -14.25 -0.23 -10.07
C ALA A 85 -15.48 0.69 -10.02
N ASP A 86 -16.51 0.32 -9.29
CA ASP A 86 -17.75 1.11 -9.18
C ASP A 86 -17.78 1.99 -7.93
N ASP A 87 -16.74 1.94 -7.11
CA ASP A 87 -16.68 2.72 -5.87
C ASP A 87 -16.26 4.16 -6.15
N THR A 88 -17.21 4.92 -6.67
CA THR A 88 -16.95 6.28 -7.15
C THR A 88 -16.41 7.19 -6.04
N GLU A 89 -16.95 7.06 -4.83
CA GLU A 89 -16.50 7.87 -3.70
C GLU A 89 -15.01 7.66 -3.42
N VAL A 90 -14.59 6.40 -3.30
CA VAL A 90 -13.20 6.08 -3.02
C VAL A 90 -12.31 6.49 -4.19
N ILE A 91 -12.73 6.19 -5.42
CA ILE A 91 -11.95 6.50 -6.61
C ILE A 91 -11.69 8.00 -6.70
N ASN A 92 -12.72 8.82 -6.53
CA ASN A 92 -12.56 10.27 -6.64
C ASN A 92 -11.57 10.80 -5.60
N LYS A 93 -11.65 10.27 -4.38
CA LYS A 93 -10.74 10.70 -3.31
C LYS A 93 -9.31 10.23 -3.55
N LEU A 94 -9.14 9.01 -4.05
CA LEU A 94 -7.80 8.49 -4.35
C LEU A 94 -7.17 9.22 -5.53
N VAL A 95 -7.94 9.57 -6.55
CA VAL A 95 -7.44 10.38 -7.67
C VAL A 95 -6.95 11.73 -7.16
N ALA A 96 -7.75 12.39 -6.32
CA ALA A 96 -7.34 13.67 -5.75
C ALA A 96 -6.08 13.52 -4.89
N LEU A 97 -6.00 12.47 -4.10
CA LEU A 97 -4.83 12.20 -3.28
C LEU A 97 -3.58 12.00 -4.14
N SER A 98 -3.74 11.29 -5.27
CA SER A 98 -2.60 10.98 -6.13
C SER A 98 -1.89 12.22 -6.65
N HIS A 99 -2.61 13.33 -6.81
CA HIS A 99 -2.03 14.57 -7.29
C HIS A 99 -1.08 15.23 -6.29
N ARG A 100 -1.08 14.77 -5.04
CA ARG A 100 -0.19 15.30 -4.01
C ARG A 100 1.20 14.66 -4.06
N TYR A 101 1.37 13.57 -4.81
CA TYR A 101 2.62 12.81 -4.80
C TYR A 101 3.13 12.63 -6.22
N ARG A 102 4.34 13.08 -6.47
CA ARG A 102 4.98 12.98 -7.78
C ARG A 102 5.62 11.62 -8.00
N SER A 103 5.96 10.95 -6.91
CA SER A 103 6.59 9.65 -6.94
C SER A 103 6.28 8.90 -5.64
N LYS A 104 6.66 7.63 -5.60
CA LYS A 104 6.60 6.78 -4.41
C LYS A 104 5.20 6.40 -3.95
N VAL A 105 4.16 6.79 -4.69
CA VAL A 105 2.80 6.33 -4.43
C VAL A 105 2.24 5.75 -5.71
N ILE A 106 1.75 4.51 -5.63
CA ILE A 106 1.08 3.84 -6.73
C ILE A 106 -0.30 3.41 -6.24
N ILE A 107 -1.33 3.70 -7.04
CA ILE A 107 -2.73 3.43 -6.69
C ILE A 107 -3.32 2.58 -7.80
N THR A 108 -3.92 1.44 -7.45
CA THR A 108 -4.49 0.52 -8.44
C THR A 108 -5.82 -0.03 -7.99
N LEU A 109 -6.63 -0.42 -8.96
CA LEU A 109 -7.75 -1.33 -8.72
C LEU A 109 -7.18 -2.70 -8.33
N ARG A 110 -7.79 -3.37 -7.36
CA ARG A 110 -7.41 -4.75 -7.02
C ARG A 110 -8.66 -5.49 -6.53
N PRO A 111 -9.40 -6.10 -7.48
CA PRO A 111 -10.70 -6.71 -7.15
C PRO A 111 -10.63 -7.84 -6.12
N LYS A 112 -9.48 -8.50 -6.02
CA LYS A 112 -9.33 -9.61 -5.07
C LYS A 112 -9.04 -9.16 -3.64
N ASN A 113 -8.99 -7.86 -3.37
CA ASN A 113 -8.87 -7.36 -2.00
C ASN A 113 -10.02 -7.89 -1.13
N ASP A 114 -9.73 -8.16 0.14
CA ASP A 114 -10.75 -8.52 1.11
C ASP A 114 -11.20 -7.30 1.95
N SER A 115 -10.72 -6.10 1.61
CA SER A 115 -11.16 -4.85 2.21
C SER A 115 -11.44 -3.83 1.11
N ARG A 116 -12.18 -2.79 1.46
CA ARG A 116 -12.54 -1.75 0.49
C ARG A 116 -11.31 -1.02 -0.03
N ILE A 117 -10.34 -0.75 0.87
CA ILE A 117 -9.06 -0.11 0.57
C ILE A 117 -7.97 -0.88 1.30
N ALA A 118 -6.83 -1.05 0.65
CA ALA A 118 -5.64 -1.59 1.28
C ALA A 118 -4.46 -0.67 1.00
N VAL A 119 -3.62 -0.46 2.00
CA VAL A 119 -2.44 0.39 1.88
C VAL A 119 -1.23 -0.43 2.32
N ALA A 120 -0.29 -0.62 1.41
CA ALA A 120 0.86 -1.50 1.63
C ALA A 120 2.17 -0.73 1.47
N ALA A 121 3.13 -1.11 2.27
CA ALA A 121 4.52 -0.73 2.14
C ALA A 121 5.34 -2.00 2.35
N TRP A 122 6.64 -1.94 2.16
CA TRP A 122 7.48 -3.13 2.35
C TRP A 122 7.32 -3.65 3.78
N THR A 123 6.77 -4.85 3.92
CA THR A 123 6.48 -5.57 5.17
C THR A 123 5.37 -4.96 6.05
N HIS A 124 4.62 -3.98 5.56
CA HIS A 124 3.55 -3.35 6.34
C HIS A 124 2.26 -3.25 5.54
N LEU A 125 1.12 -3.48 6.19
CA LEU A 125 -0.18 -3.47 5.54
C LEU A 125 -1.23 -2.86 6.44
N MET A 126 -2.05 -1.96 5.88
CA MET A 126 -3.21 -1.40 6.56
C MET A 126 -4.44 -1.59 5.68
N LYS A 127 -5.54 -2.06 6.27
CA LYS A 127 -6.81 -2.25 5.56
C LYS A 127 -7.85 -1.29 6.12
N LEU A 128 -8.63 -0.71 5.23
CA LEU A 128 -9.64 0.29 5.60
C LEU A 128 -10.97 -0.05 4.96
N ASP A 129 -12.06 0.16 5.72
CA ASP A 129 -13.43 0.03 5.21
C ASP A 129 -13.95 1.35 4.66
N HIS A 130 -13.33 2.45 5.02
CA HIS A 130 -13.71 3.79 4.58
C HIS A 130 -12.45 4.56 4.21
N TYR A 131 -12.61 5.50 3.29
CA TYR A 131 -11.51 6.41 2.99
C TYR A 131 -11.23 7.28 4.23
N ASP A 132 -10.01 7.20 4.71
CA ASP A 132 -9.54 7.96 5.87
C ASP A 132 -8.24 8.62 5.45
N GLU A 133 -8.32 9.88 5.02
CA GLU A 133 -7.16 10.57 4.47
C GLU A 133 -6.06 10.71 5.50
N ALA A 134 -6.41 11.04 6.74
CA ALA A 134 -5.41 11.19 7.79
C ALA A 134 -4.63 9.90 8.01
N ALA A 135 -5.34 8.76 8.04
CA ALA A 135 -4.69 7.46 8.22
C ALA A 135 -3.79 7.13 7.04
N ILE A 136 -4.25 7.40 5.82
CA ILE A 136 -3.48 7.11 4.60
C ILE A 136 -2.24 8.00 4.54
N VAL A 137 -2.38 9.30 4.74
CA VAL A 137 -1.25 10.22 4.70
C VAL A 137 -0.23 9.88 5.78
N ASN A 138 -0.71 9.53 6.97
CA ASN A 138 0.15 9.12 8.07
C ASN A 138 0.95 7.86 7.71
N PHE A 139 0.31 6.90 7.06
CA PHE A 139 0.96 5.68 6.58
C PHE A 139 2.04 6.02 5.55
N ILE A 140 1.72 6.89 4.58
CA ILE A 140 2.67 7.32 3.57
C ILE A 140 3.88 7.98 4.23
N ASP A 141 3.64 8.93 5.13
CA ASP A 141 4.73 9.66 5.80
C ASP A 141 5.62 8.72 6.62
N ARG A 142 5.00 7.72 7.24
CA ARG A 142 5.73 6.80 8.11
C ARG A 142 6.60 5.82 7.33
N PHE A 143 6.10 5.32 6.20
CA PHE A 143 6.72 4.18 5.53
C PHE A 143 7.35 4.50 4.18
N LYS A 144 7.09 5.67 3.61
CA LYS A 144 7.70 6.04 2.33
C LYS A 144 9.22 6.07 2.47
N ASN A 145 9.91 5.53 1.47
CA ASN A 145 11.37 5.44 1.43
C ASN A 145 11.97 4.58 2.54
N ARG A 146 11.19 3.61 3.03
CA ARG A 146 11.66 2.66 4.06
C ARG A 146 11.83 1.24 3.50
N GLY A 147 11.85 1.10 2.19
CA GLY A 147 12.11 -0.18 1.57
C GLY A 147 13.57 -0.58 1.65
N PRO A 148 13.90 -1.82 1.30
CA PRO A 148 15.26 -2.32 1.36
C PRO A 148 16.18 -1.70 0.31
N GLU A 149 15.62 -1.11 -0.77
CA GLU A 149 16.40 -0.38 -1.76
C GLU A 149 16.02 1.07 -1.72
N PHE A 150 17.01 1.95 -1.59
CA PHE A 150 16.77 3.38 -1.53
C PHE A 150 16.94 4.02 -2.90
N PHE A 151 15.86 4.58 -3.41
CA PHE A 151 15.88 5.39 -4.63
C PHE A 151 15.23 6.72 -4.29
N PRO A 152 16.01 7.82 -4.25
CA PRO A 152 15.44 9.12 -3.87
C PRO A 152 14.35 9.56 -4.85
N ASP A 153 13.44 10.41 -4.35
CA ASP A 153 12.37 11.00 -5.15
C ASP A 153 12.91 11.87 -6.27
#